data_343bb6c3b27790279b47d37c3c18a083
#
_entry.id   343bb6c3b27790279b47d37c3c18a083
#
_cell.length_a   1.000
_cell.length_b   1.000
_cell.length_c   1.000
_cell.angle_alpha   90.00
_cell.angle_beta   90.00
_cell.angle_gamma   90.00
#
_symmetry.space_group_name_H-M   'P 1'
#
loop_
_entity.id
_entity.type
_entity.pdbx_description
1 polymer ?
#
loop_
_entity_poly.entity_id
_entity_poly.type
_entity_poly.pdbx_seq_one_letter_code
_entity_poly.pdbx_strand_id
1 'polypeptide(L)'
;MRTVELTPRLRSVAELVPRGARFADVGTDHAYLPVWLLQQGRITGAVASDLRPGPLERARGTAEKYGLTGRMDFRLCDGLSGIQPDEVNTIAIAGMGGETIAAILAAAPWTWERECLLLLQPMSAQPFLRRWLQAHGYTIRRELLSREGDTLYTTFEVYAGPMAKLTPAELWAGRQTRG
;
A
#
# COMPACT_ATOMS: atom_id res chain seq x y z
N MET A 1 8.73 -25.59 4.01
CA MET A 1 8.23 -24.75 2.91
C MET A 1 9.02 -23.45 2.87
N ARG A 2 9.55 -23.08 1.71
CA ARG A 2 10.40 -21.88 1.61
C ARG A 2 9.52 -20.63 1.75
N THR A 3 9.93 -19.71 2.62
CA THR A 3 9.20 -18.46 2.86
C THR A 3 9.82 -17.32 2.06
N VAL A 4 8.98 -16.40 1.55
CA VAL A 4 9.47 -15.17 0.94
C VAL A 4 10.11 -14.31 2.01
N GLU A 5 11.25 -13.71 1.70
CA GLU A 5 11.86 -12.69 2.54
C GLU A 5 11.52 -11.30 2.01
N LEU A 6 10.98 -10.47 2.88
CA LEU A 6 10.66 -9.08 2.54
C LEU A 6 11.86 -8.18 2.82
N THR A 7 12.10 -7.25 1.90
CA THR A 7 13.01 -6.13 2.17
C THR A 7 12.48 -5.26 3.31
N PRO A 8 13.33 -4.48 3.99
CA PRO A 8 12.88 -3.61 5.09
C PRO A 8 11.71 -2.71 4.73
N ARG A 9 11.72 -2.12 3.52
CA ARG A 9 10.61 -1.24 3.09
C ARG A 9 9.29 -1.97 2.93
N LEU A 10 9.27 -3.18 2.39
CA LEU A 10 8.06 -3.99 2.25
C LEU A 10 7.59 -4.56 3.59
N ARG A 11 8.54 -4.89 4.48
CA ARG A 11 8.22 -5.33 5.83
C ARG A 11 7.49 -4.24 6.63
N SER A 12 7.88 -2.97 6.48
CA SER A 12 7.19 -1.86 7.15
C SER A 12 5.74 -1.72 6.69
N VAL A 13 5.44 -2.02 5.43
CA VAL A 13 4.06 -2.09 4.93
C VAL A 13 3.33 -3.29 5.53
N ALA A 14 3.97 -4.47 5.50
CA ALA A 14 3.38 -5.72 5.98
C ALA A 14 2.98 -5.66 7.45
N GLU A 15 3.78 -5.00 8.29
CA GLU A 15 3.52 -4.84 9.73
C GLU A 15 2.21 -4.09 10.02
N LEU A 16 1.79 -3.22 9.11
CA LEU A 16 0.58 -2.42 9.25
C LEU A 16 -0.68 -3.12 8.73
N VAL A 17 -0.55 -4.25 8.04
CA VAL A 17 -1.72 -5.00 7.54
C VAL A 17 -2.40 -5.74 8.68
N PRO A 18 -3.68 -5.46 8.97
CA PRO A 18 -4.42 -6.17 10.02
C PRO A 18 -4.61 -7.65 9.69
N ARG A 19 -4.72 -8.48 10.73
CA ARG A 19 -5.11 -9.88 10.54
C ARG A 19 -6.53 -9.97 9.98
N GLY A 20 -6.73 -10.83 9.00
CA GLY A 20 -8.02 -11.03 8.36
C GLY A 20 -8.40 -9.93 7.37
N ALA A 21 -7.48 -9.04 7.02
CA ALA A 21 -7.73 -8.00 6.04
C ALA A 21 -8.09 -8.58 4.67
N ARG A 22 -9.04 -7.94 4.00
CA ARG A 22 -9.30 -8.13 2.57
C ARG A 22 -8.36 -7.16 1.84
N PHE A 23 -7.30 -7.71 1.31
CA PHE A 23 -6.10 -6.96 0.93
C PHE A 23 -5.95 -6.80 -0.58
N ALA A 24 -5.58 -5.61 -1.01
CA ALA A 24 -5.11 -5.33 -2.36
C ALA A 24 -3.71 -4.73 -2.35
N ASP A 25 -2.87 -5.19 -3.27
CA ASP A 25 -1.54 -4.67 -3.55
C ASP A 25 -1.52 -4.03 -4.94
N VAL A 26 -1.50 -2.70 -4.99
CA VAL A 26 -1.53 -1.91 -6.22
C VAL A 26 -0.12 -1.60 -6.67
N GLY A 27 0.21 -1.97 -7.92
CA GLY A 27 1.59 -1.94 -8.40
C GLY A 27 2.40 -3.06 -7.76
N THR A 28 1.86 -4.27 -7.79
CA THR A 28 2.34 -5.42 -7.02
C THR A 28 3.74 -5.89 -7.42
N ASP A 29 4.17 -5.61 -8.64
CA ASP A 29 5.43 -6.04 -9.25
C ASP A 29 5.64 -7.56 -9.12
N HIS A 30 6.47 -8.03 -8.19
CA HIS A 30 6.73 -9.45 -7.95
C HIS A 30 5.74 -10.13 -7.00
N ALA A 31 4.77 -9.42 -6.44
CA ALA A 31 3.83 -9.90 -5.44
C ALA A 31 4.47 -10.45 -4.14
N TYR A 32 5.68 -10.02 -3.80
CA TYR A 32 6.34 -10.49 -2.59
C TYR A 32 5.56 -10.13 -1.32
N LEU A 33 4.96 -8.95 -1.27
CA LEU A 33 4.18 -8.50 -0.12
C LEU A 33 2.93 -9.37 0.11
N PRO A 34 2.00 -9.54 -0.85
CA PRO A 34 0.83 -10.39 -0.63
C PRO A 34 1.21 -11.87 -0.43
N VAL A 35 2.21 -12.39 -1.11
CA VAL A 35 2.67 -13.77 -0.91
C VAL A 35 3.17 -13.98 0.52
N TRP A 36 3.98 -13.06 1.04
CA TRP A 36 4.44 -13.15 2.43
C TRP A 36 3.27 -13.09 3.43
N LEU A 37 2.31 -12.17 3.22
CA LEU A 37 1.13 -12.04 4.08
C LEU A 37 0.28 -13.32 4.11
N LEU A 38 0.11 -13.97 2.96
CA LEU A 38 -0.57 -15.26 2.84
C LEU A 38 0.19 -16.38 3.57
N GLN A 39 1.52 -16.43 3.41
CA GLN A 39 2.37 -17.42 4.09
C GLN A 39 2.34 -17.27 5.60
N GLN A 40 2.24 -16.04 6.12
CA GLN A 40 2.12 -15.78 7.56
C GLN A 40 0.69 -15.98 8.10
N GLY A 41 -0.26 -16.34 7.26
CA GLY A 41 -1.66 -16.43 7.67
C GLY A 41 -2.25 -15.10 8.12
N ARG A 42 -1.66 -13.99 7.69
CA ARG A 42 -2.12 -12.64 8.02
C ARG A 42 -3.40 -12.31 7.25
N ILE A 43 -3.47 -12.75 6.01
CA ILE A 43 -4.62 -12.64 5.10
C ILE A 43 -4.95 -14.00 4.53
N THR A 44 -6.18 -14.17 4.01
CA THR A 44 -6.65 -15.43 3.41
C THR A 44 -6.67 -15.38 1.89
N GLY A 45 -6.70 -14.20 1.31
CA GLY A 45 -6.65 -13.95 -0.12
C GLY A 45 -6.15 -12.54 -0.40
N ALA A 46 -5.72 -12.28 -1.63
CA ALA A 46 -5.24 -10.98 -2.06
C ALA A 46 -5.63 -10.67 -3.50
N VAL A 47 -5.90 -9.39 -3.77
CA VAL A 47 -5.92 -8.84 -5.13
C VAL A 47 -4.55 -8.21 -5.39
N ALA A 48 -3.90 -8.64 -6.45
CA ALA A 48 -2.63 -8.07 -6.90
C ALA A 48 -2.84 -7.42 -8.27
N SER A 49 -2.61 -6.14 -8.37
CA SER A 49 -2.80 -5.39 -9.61
C SER A 49 -1.54 -4.70 -10.09
N ASP A 50 -1.44 -4.52 -11.38
CA ASP A 50 -0.41 -3.73 -12.02
C ASP A 50 -0.96 -3.12 -13.31
N LEU A 51 -0.41 -1.97 -13.68
CA LEU A 51 -0.74 -1.28 -14.93
C LEU A 51 -0.14 -2.00 -16.14
N ARG A 52 0.98 -2.69 -15.93
CA ARG A 52 1.77 -3.31 -17.00
C ARG A 52 1.70 -4.83 -16.93
N PRO A 53 1.63 -5.52 -18.10
CA PRO A 53 1.55 -6.98 -18.13
C PRO A 53 2.82 -7.68 -17.61
N GLY A 54 4.01 -7.14 -17.84
CA GLY A 54 5.28 -7.74 -17.41
C GLY A 54 5.38 -7.92 -15.90
N PRO A 55 5.22 -6.88 -15.07
CA PRO A 55 5.15 -7.02 -13.63
C PRO A 55 4.09 -7.99 -13.15
N LEU A 56 2.90 -7.94 -13.75
CA LEU A 56 1.80 -8.82 -13.35
C LEU A 56 2.13 -10.30 -13.64
N GLU A 57 2.82 -10.58 -14.73
CA GLU A 57 3.28 -11.93 -15.05
C GLU A 57 4.33 -12.42 -14.04
N ARG A 58 5.25 -11.56 -13.63
CA ARG A 58 6.19 -11.88 -12.54
C ARG A 58 5.47 -12.18 -11.23
N ALA A 59 4.42 -11.43 -10.92
CA ALA A 59 3.57 -11.67 -9.75
C ALA A 59 2.91 -13.05 -9.79
N ARG A 60 2.35 -13.44 -10.95
CA ARG A 60 1.79 -14.79 -11.17
C ARG A 60 2.85 -15.87 -10.95
N GLY A 61 4.03 -15.69 -11.51
CA GLY A 61 5.15 -16.62 -11.34
C GLY A 61 5.58 -16.80 -9.89
N THR A 62 5.57 -15.72 -9.11
CA THR A 62 5.85 -15.79 -7.67
C THR A 62 4.77 -16.59 -6.93
N ALA A 63 3.50 -16.31 -7.19
CA ALA A 63 2.41 -17.05 -6.56
C ALA A 63 2.43 -18.54 -6.92
N GLU A 64 2.73 -18.87 -8.18
CA GLU A 64 2.86 -20.25 -8.66
C GLU A 64 4.02 -20.96 -7.95
N LYS A 65 5.18 -20.33 -7.88
CA LYS A 65 6.38 -20.86 -7.20
C LYS A 65 6.12 -21.24 -5.74
N TYR A 66 5.25 -20.50 -5.05
CA TYR A 66 4.92 -20.74 -3.64
C TYR A 66 3.57 -21.44 -3.43
N GLY A 67 2.90 -21.91 -4.51
CA GLY A 67 1.65 -22.66 -4.41
C GLY A 67 0.46 -21.85 -3.94
N LEU A 68 0.43 -20.55 -4.22
CA LEU A 68 -0.57 -19.61 -3.72
C LEU A 68 -1.49 -19.05 -4.82
N THR A 69 -1.41 -19.55 -6.04
CA THR A 69 -2.18 -19.04 -7.19
C THR A 69 -3.68 -19.03 -6.93
N GLY A 70 -4.21 -20.06 -6.28
CA GLY A 70 -5.65 -20.16 -5.95
C GLY A 70 -6.13 -19.20 -4.84
N ARG A 71 -5.22 -18.45 -4.23
CA ARG A 71 -5.52 -17.49 -3.17
C ARG A 71 -5.26 -16.04 -3.59
N MET A 72 -4.96 -15.82 -4.86
CA MET A 72 -4.64 -14.51 -5.40
C MET A 72 -5.40 -14.25 -6.69
N ASP A 73 -5.97 -13.06 -6.80
CA ASP A 73 -6.53 -12.52 -8.03
C ASP A 73 -5.57 -11.52 -8.65
N PHE A 74 -5.23 -11.72 -9.92
CA PHE A 74 -4.31 -10.84 -10.65
C PHE A 74 -5.10 -9.98 -11.62
N ARG A 75 -4.90 -8.66 -11.56
CA ARG A 75 -5.65 -7.70 -12.39
C ARG A 75 -4.73 -6.73 -13.10
N LEU A 76 -4.86 -6.69 -14.41
CA LEU A 76 -4.22 -5.69 -15.26
C LEU A 76 -5.15 -4.47 -15.31
N CYS A 77 -4.81 -3.44 -14.56
CA CYS A 77 -5.62 -2.22 -14.49
C CYS A 77 -4.80 -1.00 -14.05
N ASP A 78 -5.35 0.18 -14.31
CA ASP A 78 -4.78 1.43 -13.85
C ASP A 78 -5.24 1.72 -12.41
N GLY A 79 -4.28 1.70 -11.48
CA GLY A 79 -4.54 1.96 -10.07
C GLY A 79 -5.59 1.02 -9.49
N LEU A 80 -6.69 1.60 -9.03
CA LEU A 80 -7.82 0.89 -8.40
C LEU A 80 -8.98 0.65 -9.36
N SER A 81 -8.85 0.96 -10.64
CA SER A 81 -9.96 0.91 -11.60
C SER A 81 -10.54 -0.50 -11.83
N GLY A 82 -9.75 -1.53 -11.60
CA GLY A 82 -10.17 -2.92 -11.72
C GLY A 82 -10.55 -3.60 -10.40
N ILE A 83 -10.71 -2.84 -9.32
CA ILE A 83 -11.04 -3.34 -7.98
C ILE A 83 -12.39 -2.77 -7.55
N GLN A 84 -13.30 -3.63 -7.11
CA GLN A 84 -14.60 -3.22 -6.63
C GLN A 84 -14.53 -2.78 -5.15
N PRO A 85 -15.32 -1.78 -4.73
CA PRO A 85 -15.28 -1.23 -3.37
C PRO A 85 -15.54 -2.24 -2.24
N ASP A 86 -16.28 -3.31 -2.51
CA ASP A 86 -16.64 -4.32 -1.52
C ASP A 86 -15.66 -5.51 -1.45
N GLU A 87 -14.71 -5.57 -2.38
CA GLU A 87 -13.72 -6.66 -2.40
C GLU A 87 -12.62 -6.49 -1.35
N VAL A 88 -12.28 -5.25 -1.01
CA VAL A 88 -11.12 -4.92 -0.19
C VAL A 88 -11.46 -3.93 0.92
N ASN A 89 -10.72 -3.98 2.01
CA ASN A 89 -10.78 -2.99 3.09
C ASN A 89 -9.39 -2.46 3.48
N THR A 90 -8.35 -3.04 2.90
CA THR A 90 -6.96 -2.63 3.13
C THR A 90 -6.21 -2.63 1.81
N ILE A 91 -5.60 -1.51 1.48
CA ILE A 91 -4.95 -1.27 0.19
C ILE A 91 -3.53 -0.78 0.42
N ALA A 92 -2.56 -1.49 -0.16
CA ALA A 92 -1.18 -1.03 -0.21
C ALA A 92 -0.87 -0.43 -1.58
N ILE A 93 -0.26 0.75 -1.59
CA ILE A 93 0.29 1.40 -2.78
C ILE A 93 1.72 1.81 -2.43
N ALA A 94 2.67 0.98 -2.82
CA ALA A 94 4.08 1.15 -2.48
C ALA A 94 4.94 1.23 -3.74
N GLY A 95 6.05 1.97 -3.65
CA GLY A 95 7.00 2.04 -4.76
C GLY A 95 6.61 2.98 -5.90
N MET A 96 5.69 3.91 -5.65
CA MET A 96 5.28 4.94 -6.60
C MET A 96 5.55 6.34 -6.05
N GLY A 97 5.63 7.35 -6.92
CA GLY A 97 5.72 8.75 -6.50
C GLY A 97 4.44 9.23 -5.81
N GLY A 98 4.57 10.20 -4.90
CA GLY A 98 3.43 10.74 -4.16
C GLY A 98 2.33 11.33 -5.04
N GLU A 99 2.69 11.93 -6.17
CA GLU A 99 1.73 12.46 -7.14
C GLU A 99 0.93 11.34 -7.81
N THR A 100 1.56 10.22 -8.14
CA THR A 100 0.90 9.05 -8.71
C THR A 100 -0.07 8.42 -7.70
N ILE A 101 0.35 8.27 -6.45
CA ILE A 101 -0.51 7.76 -5.39
C ILE A 101 -1.74 8.65 -5.21
N ALA A 102 -1.55 9.97 -5.16
CA ALA A 102 -2.65 10.93 -5.06
C ALA A 102 -3.63 10.81 -6.24
N ALA A 103 -3.13 10.66 -7.46
CA ALA A 103 -3.95 10.48 -8.66
C ALA A 103 -4.77 9.18 -8.60
N ILE A 104 -4.19 8.08 -8.12
CA ILE A 104 -4.88 6.81 -7.93
C ILE A 104 -6.03 6.97 -6.93
N LEU A 105 -5.79 7.62 -5.81
CA LEU A 105 -6.81 7.87 -4.79
C LEU A 105 -7.90 8.84 -5.25
N ALA A 106 -7.52 9.87 -6.02
CA ALA A 106 -8.48 10.83 -6.59
C ALA A 106 -9.47 10.14 -7.56
N ALA A 107 -9.01 9.12 -8.28
CA ALA A 107 -9.85 8.33 -9.19
C ALA A 107 -10.69 7.26 -8.46
N ALA A 108 -10.49 7.06 -7.16
CA ALA A 108 -11.16 6.04 -6.35
C ALA A 108 -11.71 6.63 -5.03
N PRO A 109 -12.66 7.57 -5.10
CA PRO A 109 -13.22 8.22 -3.88
C PRO A 109 -13.90 7.22 -2.95
N TRP A 110 -14.28 6.05 -3.44
CA TRP A 110 -14.85 4.99 -2.63
C TRP A 110 -13.89 4.50 -1.52
N THR A 111 -12.58 4.70 -1.65
CA THR A 111 -11.62 4.36 -0.59
C THR A 111 -11.88 5.17 0.68
N TRP A 112 -12.31 6.42 0.55
CA TRP A 112 -12.75 7.27 1.65
C TRP A 112 -14.14 6.86 2.15
N GLU A 113 -15.09 6.69 1.22
CA GLU A 113 -16.50 6.36 1.53
C GLU A 113 -16.64 5.03 2.26
N ARG A 114 -15.78 4.06 1.92
CA ARG A 114 -15.73 2.72 2.54
C ARG A 114 -14.76 2.63 3.72
N GLU A 115 -14.18 3.73 4.13
CA GLU A 115 -13.23 3.80 5.25
C GLU A 115 -12.09 2.78 5.15
N CYS A 116 -11.54 2.60 3.95
CA CYS A 116 -10.44 1.69 3.73
C CYS A 116 -9.19 2.14 4.48
N LEU A 117 -8.45 1.17 5.03
CA LEU A 117 -7.09 1.39 5.48
C LEU A 117 -6.17 1.48 4.25
N LEU A 118 -5.45 2.59 4.12
CA LEU A 118 -4.49 2.82 3.06
C LEU A 118 -3.08 2.79 3.62
N LEU A 119 -2.24 1.95 3.03
CA LEU A 119 -0.82 1.82 3.37
C LEU A 119 -0.02 2.37 2.19
N LEU A 120 0.46 3.58 2.33
CA LEU A 120 1.06 4.35 1.24
C LEU A 120 2.57 4.51 1.47
N GLN A 121 3.37 4.11 0.50
CA GLN A 121 4.81 4.27 0.55
C GLN A 121 5.31 5.06 -0.65
N PRO A 122 5.27 6.41 -0.57
CA PRO A 122 5.72 7.27 -1.65
C PRO A 122 7.25 7.24 -1.78
N MET A 123 7.74 7.08 -3.01
CA MET A 123 9.16 7.10 -3.34
C MET A 123 9.68 8.53 -3.58
N SER A 124 8.77 9.47 -3.76
CA SER A 124 9.04 10.88 -4.02
C SER A 124 7.83 11.73 -3.68
N ALA A 125 7.97 13.04 -3.69
CA ALA A 125 6.87 14.00 -3.50
C ALA A 125 6.03 13.73 -2.22
N GLN A 126 6.69 13.39 -1.13
CA GLN A 126 6.02 13.14 0.16
C GLN A 126 5.25 14.37 0.68
N PRO A 127 5.79 15.59 0.63
CA PRO A 127 5.05 16.78 1.05
C PRO A 127 3.78 17.01 0.24
N PHE A 128 3.83 16.74 -1.06
CA PHE A 128 2.65 16.82 -1.94
C PHE A 128 1.58 15.84 -1.50
N LEU A 129 1.94 14.57 -1.25
CA LEU A 129 0.99 13.54 -0.83
C LEU A 129 0.39 13.87 0.55
N ARG A 130 1.19 14.32 1.51
CA ARG A 130 0.68 14.72 2.83
C ARG A 130 -0.34 15.86 2.72
N ARG A 131 -0.05 16.86 1.90
CA ARG A 131 -0.97 17.98 1.64
C ARG A 131 -2.25 17.53 0.96
N TRP A 132 -2.12 16.65 -0.04
CA TRP A 132 -3.27 16.11 -0.75
C TRP A 132 -4.19 15.32 0.19
N LEU A 133 -3.64 14.43 1.00
CA LEU A 133 -4.39 13.64 1.98
C LEU A 133 -5.14 14.53 2.96
N GLN A 134 -4.48 15.53 3.51
CA GLN A 134 -5.10 16.50 4.42
C GLN A 134 -6.26 17.24 3.74
N ALA A 135 -6.07 17.72 2.52
CA ALA A 135 -7.08 18.48 1.77
C ALA A 135 -8.30 17.63 1.38
N HIS A 136 -8.15 16.32 1.28
CA HIS A 136 -9.21 15.40 0.85
C HIS A 136 -9.82 14.58 2.00
N GLY A 137 -9.60 15.00 3.23
CA GLY A 137 -10.27 14.42 4.40
C GLY A 137 -9.69 13.09 4.88
N TYR A 138 -8.44 12.81 4.59
CA TYR A 138 -7.72 11.66 5.12
C TYR A 138 -6.86 12.02 6.32
N THR A 139 -6.66 11.06 7.20
CA THR A 139 -5.79 11.19 8.37
C THR A 139 -4.59 10.27 8.22
N ILE A 140 -3.39 10.82 8.32
CA ILE A 140 -2.17 10.04 8.51
C ILE A 140 -2.05 9.75 10.00
N ARG A 141 -2.34 8.52 10.40
CA ARG A 141 -2.33 8.11 11.80
C ARG A 141 -0.92 7.95 12.33
N ARG A 142 -0.03 7.34 11.52
CA ARG A 142 1.38 7.22 11.81
C ARG A 142 2.20 7.01 10.53
N GLU A 143 3.48 7.22 10.67
CA GLU A 143 4.46 7.00 9.63
C GLU A 143 5.56 6.09 10.16
N LEU A 144 5.87 5.02 9.42
CA LEU A 144 6.98 4.13 9.73
C LEU A 144 8.16 4.43 8.82
N LEU A 145 9.33 4.55 9.40
CA LEU A 145 10.58 4.67 8.66
C LEU A 145 11.23 3.31 8.51
N SER A 146 11.73 3.04 7.33
CA SER A 146 12.58 1.87 7.03
C SER A 146 13.80 2.30 6.24
N ARG A 147 14.88 1.55 6.38
CA ARG A 147 16.14 1.86 5.73
C ARG A 147 16.63 0.66 4.91
N GLU A 148 17.01 0.96 3.68
CA GLU A 148 17.70 0.01 2.80
C GLU A 148 18.96 0.69 2.26
N GLY A 149 20.14 0.23 2.68
CA GLY A 149 21.38 0.92 2.37
C GLY A 149 21.37 2.37 2.92
N ASP A 150 21.54 3.35 2.05
CA ASP A 150 21.50 4.76 2.37
C ASP A 150 20.14 5.42 2.13
N THR A 151 19.16 4.66 1.66
CA THR A 151 17.83 5.17 1.34
C THR A 151 16.87 4.96 2.51
N LEU A 152 16.18 6.02 2.89
CA LEU A 152 15.07 6.00 3.84
C LEU A 152 13.75 5.98 3.11
N TYR A 153 12.87 5.09 3.55
CA TYR A 153 11.50 4.95 3.05
C TYR A 153 10.51 5.29 4.16
N THR A 154 9.42 5.93 3.80
CA THR A 154 8.35 6.26 4.74
C THR A 154 7.07 5.57 4.32
N THR A 155 6.44 4.83 5.23
CA THR A 155 5.15 4.21 5.02
C THR A 155 4.10 4.94 5.84
N PHE A 156 3.06 5.43 5.18
CA PHE A 156 1.93 6.13 5.80
C PHE A 156 0.80 5.15 6.11
N GLU A 157 0.35 5.11 7.34
CA GLU A 157 -0.91 4.47 7.73
C GLU A 157 -2.02 5.51 7.69
N VAL A 158 -2.95 5.35 6.76
CA VAL A 158 -3.93 6.39 6.40
C VAL A 158 -5.35 5.86 6.55
N TYR A 159 -6.20 6.66 7.15
CA TYR A 159 -7.64 6.42 7.33
C TYR A 159 -8.47 7.57 6.79
N ALA A 160 -9.74 7.30 6.46
CA ALA A 160 -10.71 8.36 6.21
C ALA A 160 -10.99 9.13 7.49
N GLY A 161 -11.07 10.45 7.38
CA GLY A 161 -11.34 11.34 8.50
C GLY A 161 -10.39 12.55 8.52
N PRO A 162 -10.82 13.65 9.14
CA PRO A 162 -10.01 14.87 9.18
C PRO A 162 -8.84 14.72 10.16
N MET A 163 -7.73 15.34 9.82
CA MET A 163 -6.60 15.52 10.74
C MET A 163 -6.32 17.00 10.95
N ALA A 164 -5.66 17.34 12.06
CA ALA A 164 -5.20 18.69 12.31
C ALA A 164 -4.27 19.15 11.19
N LYS A 165 -4.38 20.43 10.81
CA LYS A 165 -3.57 21.00 9.73
C LYS A 165 -2.07 20.79 10.00
N LEU A 166 -1.38 20.26 9.00
CA LEU A 166 0.05 20.04 9.06
C LEU A 166 0.80 21.38 8.93
N THR A 167 1.79 21.58 9.78
CA THR A 167 2.72 22.70 9.64
C THR A 167 3.63 22.50 8.42
N PRO A 168 4.30 23.56 7.90
CA PRO A 168 5.28 23.41 6.83
C PRO A 168 6.38 22.37 7.16
N ALA A 169 6.86 22.32 8.40
CA ALA A 169 7.82 21.32 8.83
C ALA A 169 7.26 19.89 8.80
N GLU A 170 6.02 19.70 9.26
CA GLU A 170 5.36 18.40 9.25
C GLU A 170 5.04 17.92 7.83
N LEU A 171 4.80 18.81 6.87
CA LEU A 171 4.63 18.43 5.46
C LEU A 171 5.91 17.80 4.89
N TRP A 172 7.08 18.25 5.31
CA TRP A 172 8.37 17.73 4.84
C TRP A 172 8.87 16.52 5.63
N ALA A 173 8.78 16.57 6.94
CA ALA A 173 9.39 15.58 7.83
C ALA A 173 8.38 14.57 8.41
N GLY A 174 7.08 14.77 8.18
CA GLY A 174 6.02 14.04 8.87
C GLY A 174 5.80 14.55 10.29
N ARG A 175 4.68 14.18 10.87
CA ARG A 175 4.36 14.50 12.26
C ARG A 175 5.13 13.54 13.17
N GLN A 176 6.02 14.09 13.98
CA GLN A 176 6.74 13.33 14.99
C GLN A 176 5.77 13.03 16.15
N THR A 177 5.32 11.81 16.25
CA THR A 177 4.65 11.34 17.46
C THR A 177 5.73 10.91 18.45
N ARG A 178 5.74 11.51 19.64
CA ARG A 178 6.55 10.95 20.74
C ARG A 178 5.94 9.58 21.07
N GLY A 179 6.75 8.53 20.83
CA GLY A 179 6.39 7.17 21.19
C GLY A 179 6.22 6.99 22.69
#